data_61e983b1063c5a6379a78e7315b45e31
#
_entry.id   61e983b1063c5a6379a78e7315b45e31
#
_cell.length_a   1.000
_cell.length_b   1.000
_cell.length_c   1.000
_cell.angle_alpha   90.00
_cell.angle_beta   90.00
_cell.angle_gamma   90.00
#
_symmetry.space_group_name_H-M   'P 1'
#
loop_
_entity.id
_entity.type
_entity.pdbx_description
1 polymer ?
#
loop_
_entity_poly.entity_id
_entity_poly.type
_entity_poly.pdbx_seq_one_letter_code
_entity_poly.pdbx_strand_id
1 'polypeptide(L)'
;LCHDEHYVDELRRAAPSSGLVYLDGDTSMSPGTWEAVMRGVGGAVAATDSIMSGTHNNAFVAMRPPGHHAETNRPMGFCLFDHAAIAARHAQRKYGIGRAAVVDFDVHHGNGTQDIFWADKSVMYCSTHQMPLFPGTGATGERGEHDNIVNAPLAPEDGSAKFRAAFENTILPNLSKFSPELIIISAGFDAHHRDPLASLNLKAEDFGWVTRKLMDLADRTAGGRIVSVLEGGYDLQGLKESVAAHVSALMGSAS
;
A
#
# COMPACT_ATOMS: atom_id res chain seq x y z
N LEU A 1 -4.71 -4.93 15.69
CA LEU A 1 -5.69 -4.20 14.88
C LEU A 1 -6.14 -5.02 13.65
N CYS A 2 -5.19 -5.54 12.88
CA CYS A 2 -5.43 -6.28 11.64
C CYS A 2 -4.93 -7.73 11.71
N HIS A 3 -4.01 -7.99 12.60
CA HIS A 3 -3.37 -9.30 12.78
C HIS A 3 -3.76 -9.90 14.12
N ASP A 4 -3.84 -11.23 14.17
CA ASP A 4 -4.15 -11.97 15.38
C ASP A 4 -3.04 -11.79 16.44
N GLU A 5 -3.41 -11.73 17.71
CA GLU A 5 -2.46 -11.57 18.82
C GLU A 5 -1.45 -12.73 18.86
N HIS A 6 -1.91 -13.95 18.59
CA HIS A 6 -1.05 -15.13 18.52
C HIS A 6 0.02 -15.00 17.43
N TYR A 7 -0.35 -14.52 16.23
CA TYR A 7 0.56 -14.27 15.12
C TYR A 7 1.64 -13.22 15.48
N VAL A 8 1.21 -12.12 16.12
CA VAL A 8 2.14 -11.09 16.58
C VAL A 8 3.16 -11.65 17.57
N ASP A 9 2.71 -12.48 18.52
CA ASP A 9 3.55 -13.14 19.51
C ASP A 9 4.50 -14.17 18.87
N GLU A 10 4.05 -14.90 17.86
CA GLU A 10 4.91 -15.85 17.12
C GLU A 10 6.04 -15.13 16.39
N LEU A 11 5.75 -14.06 15.66
CA LEU A 11 6.77 -13.26 14.99
C LEU A 11 7.77 -12.65 15.98
N ARG A 12 7.27 -12.17 17.13
CA ARG A 12 8.13 -11.62 18.18
C ARG A 12 9.10 -12.66 18.71
N ARG A 13 8.64 -13.90 18.95
CA ARG A 13 9.46 -15.02 19.43
C ARG A 13 10.44 -15.51 18.37
N ALA A 14 10.06 -15.44 17.09
CA ALA A 14 10.90 -15.84 15.96
C ALA A 14 12.06 -14.86 15.69
N ALA A 15 12.03 -13.64 16.24
CA ALA A 15 13.06 -12.63 16.02
C ALA A 15 14.44 -13.12 16.48
N PRO A 16 15.42 -13.29 15.55
CA PRO A 16 16.71 -13.86 15.90
C PRO A 16 17.63 -12.85 16.58
N SER A 17 18.50 -13.34 17.48
CA SER A 17 19.61 -12.54 18.02
C SER A 17 20.85 -12.56 17.14
N SER A 18 20.94 -13.53 16.18
CA SER A 18 22.01 -13.65 15.19
C SER A 18 21.54 -14.46 13.98
N GLY A 19 22.16 -14.25 12.83
CA GLY A 19 21.84 -14.98 11.60
C GLY A 19 20.48 -14.59 11.01
N LEU A 20 19.87 -15.52 10.28
CA LEU A 20 18.57 -15.35 9.62
C LEU A 20 17.59 -16.45 10.08
N VAL A 21 16.34 -16.09 10.25
CA VAL A 21 15.21 -17.00 10.41
C VAL A 21 14.29 -16.82 9.22
N TYR A 22 14.01 -17.88 8.47
CA TYR A 22 13.09 -17.86 7.35
C TYR A 22 11.68 -18.15 7.86
N LEU A 23 10.74 -17.27 7.52
CA LEU A 23 9.32 -17.40 7.86
C LEU A 23 8.56 -18.14 6.75
N ASP A 24 8.99 -17.92 5.51
CA ASP A 24 8.59 -18.68 4.32
C ASP A 24 9.70 -18.67 3.26
N GLY A 25 9.38 -18.98 2.00
CA GLY A 25 10.38 -19.12 0.92
C GLY A 25 11.11 -17.84 0.55
N ASP A 26 10.54 -16.66 0.81
CA ASP A 26 11.09 -15.36 0.44
C ASP A 26 11.12 -14.34 1.59
N THR A 27 10.53 -14.66 2.72
CA THR A 27 10.40 -13.77 3.87
C THR A 27 11.26 -14.23 5.02
N SER A 28 12.22 -13.41 5.45
CA SER A 28 13.15 -13.74 6.52
C SER A 28 13.33 -12.59 7.52
N MET A 29 13.74 -12.95 8.73
CA MET A 29 14.11 -12.01 9.79
C MET A 29 15.60 -12.09 10.09
N SER A 30 16.23 -10.94 10.22
CA SER A 30 17.59 -10.75 10.77
C SER A 30 17.50 -10.08 12.15
N PRO A 31 18.59 -9.99 12.93
CA PRO A 31 18.62 -9.14 14.10
C PRO A 31 18.22 -7.72 13.76
N GLY A 32 17.27 -7.14 14.50
CA GLY A 32 16.70 -5.81 14.25
C GLY A 32 15.48 -5.78 13.34
N THR A 33 15.12 -6.85 12.61
CA THR A 33 13.92 -6.87 11.76
C THR A 33 12.65 -6.61 12.57
N TRP A 34 12.51 -7.20 13.76
CA TRP A 34 11.37 -6.93 14.64
C TRP A 34 11.27 -5.44 15.01
N GLU A 35 12.36 -4.82 15.39
CA GLU A 35 12.38 -3.38 15.72
C GLU A 35 12.04 -2.53 14.49
N ALA A 36 12.59 -2.86 13.33
CA ALA A 36 12.34 -2.14 12.09
C ALA A 36 10.86 -2.16 11.71
N VAL A 37 10.21 -3.34 11.72
CA VAL A 37 8.80 -3.46 11.38
C VAL A 37 7.90 -2.77 12.39
N MET A 38 8.22 -2.84 13.69
CA MET A 38 7.47 -2.12 14.73
C MET A 38 7.61 -0.60 14.59
N ARG A 39 8.75 -0.10 14.12
CA ARG A 39 8.92 1.32 13.74
C ARG A 39 8.10 1.69 12.52
N GLY A 40 7.99 0.80 11.52
CA GLY A 40 7.11 0.97 10.37
C GLY A 40 5.64 1.10 10.79
N VAL A 41 5.15 0.18 11.62
CA VAL A 41 3.81 0.25 12.23
C VAL A 41 3.62 1.56 13.00
N GLY A 42 4.59 1.90 13.87
CA GLY A 42 4.56 3.16 14.64
C GLY A 42 4.55 4.40 13.74
N GLY A 43 5.29 4.39 12.64
CA GLY A 43 5.31 5.45 11.64
C GLY A 43 3.95 5.63 10.96
N ALA A 44 3.31 4.53 10.54
CA ALA A 44 1.98 4.56 9.92
C ALA A 44 0.92 5.09 10.91
N VAL A 45 0.96 4.66 12.17
CA VAL A 45 0.08 5.16 13.24
C VAL A 45 0.31 6.66 13.51
N ALA A 46 1.56 7.10 13.65
CA ALA A 46 1.90 8.50 13.91
C ALA A 46 1.52 9.42 12.74
N ALA A 47 1.74 8.95 11.48
CA ALA A 47 1.29 9.66 10.30
C ALA A 47 -0.24 9.82 10.28
N THR A 48 -0.97 8.73 10.57
CA THR A 48 -2.43 8.76 10.68
C THR A 48 -2.89 9.74 11.75
N ASP A 49 -2.27 9.73 12.94
CA ASP A 49 -2.59 10.68 14.02
C ASP A 49 -2.37 12.13 13.58
N SER A 50 -1.26 12.41 12.90
CA SER A 50 -0.93 13.75 12.40
C SER A 50 -1.96 14.27 11.39
N ILE A 51 -2.39 13.39 10.47
CA ILE A 51 -3.36 13.73 9.44
C ILE A 51 -4.77 13.89 10.03
N MET A 52 -5.19 12.96 10.88
CA MET A 52 -6.53 12.97 11.47
C MET A 52 -6.73 14.10 12.49
N SER A 53 -5.66 14.55 13.15
CA SER A 53 -5.70 15.75 14.01
C SER A 53 -5.67 17.08 13.25
N GLY A 54 -5.45 17.06 11.93
CA GLY A 54 -5.34 18.25 11.11
C GLY A 54 -3.99 18.99 11.24
N THR A 55 -2.98 18.34 11.85
CA THR A 55 -1.62 18.91 11.95
C THR A 55 -0.94 19.00 10.58
N HIS A 56 -1.16 18.00 9.74
CA HIS A 56 -0.72 17.96 8.34
C HIS A 56 -1.86 17.44 7.46
N ASN A 57 -1.80 17.72 6.16
CA ASN A 57 -2.80 17.23 5.19
C ASN A 57 -2.42 15.88 4.60
N ASN A 58 -1.11 15.62 4.43
CA ASN A 58 -0.61 14.34 3.96
C ASN A 58 0.71 13.98 4.65
N ALA A 59 1.07 12.69 4.59
CA ALA A 59 2.32 12.17 5.11
C ALA A 59 2.82 10.99 4.27
N PHE A 60 4.14 10.85 4.16
CA PHE A 60 4.79 9.69 3.56
C PHE A 60 5.67 8.98 4.59
N VAL A 61 5.41 7.70 4.82
CA VAL A 61 6.13 6.83 5.76
C VAL A 61 7.14 6.00 4.97
N ALA A 62 8.38 6.50 4.88
CA ALA A 62 9.48 5.88 4.14
C ALA A 62 10.18 4.80 4.99
N MET A 63 9.50 3.73 5.30
CA MET A 63 9.98 2.65 6.17
C MET A 63 10.05 1.31 5.43
N ARG A 64 10.95 0.43 5.88
CA ARG A 64 11.06 -0.98 5.49
C ARG A 64 11.14 -1.83 6.77
N PRO A 65 10.68 -3.12 6.71
CA PRO A 65 10.14 -3.87 5.55
C PRO A 65 8.79 -3.35 5.04
N PRO A 66 8.34 -3.79 3.83
CA PRO A 66 7.01 -3.48 3.29
C PRO A 66 5.89 -4.19 4.06
N GLY A 67 4.62 -3.97 3.68
CA GLY A 67 3.49 -4.46 4.47
C GLY A 67 2.38 -5.16 3.69
N HIS A 68 2.07 -4.79 2.46
CA HIS A 68 0.83 -5.13 1.77
C HIS A 68 0.59 -6.63 1.47
N HIS A 69 1.62 -7.48 1.59
CA HIS A 69 1.49 -8.94 1.45
C HIS A 69 1.17 -9.66 2.76
N ALA A 70 1.34 -9.02 3.93
CA ALA A 70 1.07 -9.65 5.22
C ALA A 70 -0.43 -9.86 5.42
N GLU A 71 -0.88 -11.11 5.35
CA GLU A 71 -2.26 -11.50 5.61
C GLU A 71 -2.59 -11.44 7.11
N THR A 72 -3.80 -11.66 7.50
CA THR A 72 -4.26 -11.58 8.90
C THR A 72 -3.35 -12.34 9.87
N ASN A 73 -2.84 -13.51 9.46
CA ASN A 73 -2.01 -14.38 10.30
C ASN A 73 -0.87 -15.08 9.54
N ARG A 74 -0.41 -14.50 8.43
CA ARG A 74 0.64 -15.06 7.59
C ARG A 74 1.59 -13.98 7.06
N PRO A 75 2.91 -14.08 7.34
CA PRO A 75 3.91 -13.25 6.69
C PRO A 75 4.22 -13.80 5.31
N MET A 76 4.43 -12.95 4.31
CA MET A 76 4.90 -13.34 2.98
C MET A 76 5.35 -12.12 2.19
N GLY A 77 6.05 -12.32 1.06
CA GLY A 77 6.45 -11.23 0.18
C GLY A 77 7.27 -10.14 0.90
N PHE A 78 8.19 -10.53 1.77
CA PHE A 78 8.99 -9.66 2.63
C PHE A 78 8.22 -8.92 3.73
N CYS A 79 6.89 -9.09 3.81
CA CYS A 79 6.00 -8.36 4.72
C CYS A 79 5.71 -9.16 6.00
N LEU A 80 5.76 -8.48 7.14
CA LEU A 80 5.44 -9.06 8.45
C LEU A 80 4.11 -8.51 9.00
N PHE A 81 3.86 -7.20 8.84
CA PHE A 81 2.61 -6.54 9.24
C PHE A 81 2.15 -5.60 8.14
N ASP A 82 0.85 -5.55 7.89
CA ASP A 82 0.27 -4.65 6.90
C ASP A 82 0.12 -3.23 7.47
N HIS A 83 1.05 -2.37 7.12
CA HIS A 83 1.11 -0.98 7.59
C HIS A 83 -0.09 -0.15 7.10
N ALA A 84 -0.52 -0.36 5.85
CA ALA A 84 -1.65 0.35 5.26
C ALA A 84 -2.97 -0.04 5.94
N ALA A 85 -3.18 -1.35 6.15
CA ALA A 85 -4.35 -1.84 6.85
C ALA A 85 -4.38 -1.36 8.32
N ILE A 86 -3.23 -1.37 9.00
CA ILE A 86 -3.11 -0.86 10.37
C ILE A 86 -3.46 0.64 10.44
N ALA A 87 -3.00 1.45 9.48
CA ALA A 87 -3.35 2.87 9.38
C ALA A 87 -4.87 3.07 9.24
N ALA A 88 -5.52 2.30 8.35
CA ALA A 88 -6.98 2.35 8.17
C ALA A 88 -7.72 2.00 9.47
N ARG A 89 -7.37 0.88 10.10
CA ARG A 89 -7.99 0.45 11.36
C ARG A 89 -7.75 1.42 12.51
N HIS A 90 -6.55 1.99 12.57
CA HIS A 90 -6.23 2.99 13.59
C HIS A 90 -7.09 4.23 13.43
N ALA A 91 -7.24 4.74 12.21
CA ALA A 91 -8.11 5.88 11.93
C ALA A 91 -9.56 5.60 12.30
N GLN A 92 -10.09 4.42 11.95
CA GLN A 92 -11.45 4.03 12.30
C GLN A 92 -11.65 3.94 13.81
N ARG A 93 -10.74 3.26 14.54
CA ARG A 93 -10.89 3.04 15.99
C ARG A 93 -10.70 4.30 16.82
N LYS A 94 -9.72 5.13 16.45
CA LYS A 94 -9.36 6.30 17.26
C LYS A 94 -10.15 7.55 16.90
N TYR A 95 -10.46 7.71 15.61
CA TYR A 95 -11.07 8.94 15.09
C TYR A 95 -12.51 8.74 14.59
N GLY A 96 -13.00 7.51 14.59
CA GLY A 96 -14.39 7.20 14.29
C GLY A 96 -14.78 7.40 12.82
N ILE A 97 -13.82 7.39 11.87
CA ILE A 97 -14.17 7.49 10.46
C ILE A 97 -14.92 6.24 10.01
N GLY A 98 -15.93 6.45 9.17
CA GLY A 98 -16.77 5.37 8.67
C GLY A 98 -16.19 4.65 7.46
N ARG A 99 -15.43 5.35 6.63
CA ARG A 99 -14.91 4.82 5.35
C ARG A 99 -13.45 5.21 5.13
N ALA A 100 -12.58 4.21 4.92
CA ALA A 100 -11.21 4.40 4.46
C ALA A 100 -11.01 3.71 3.11
N ALA A 101 -10.08 4.20 2.30
CA ALA A 101 -9.64 3.50 1.11
C ALA A 101 -8.14 3.24 1.16
N VAL A 102 -7.72 2.03 0.77
CA VAL A 102 -6.32 1.70 0.50
C VAL A 102 -6.16 1.59 -1.00
N VAL A 103 -5.25 2.38 -1.56
CA VAL A 103 -4.94 2.40 -2.99
C VAL A 103 -3.50 1.95 -3.18
N ASP A 104 -3.34 0.83 -3.84
CA ASP A 104 -2.08 0.14 -4.01
C ASP A 104 -1.63 0.22 -5.48
N PHE A 105 -0.44 0.75 -5.71
CA PHE A 105 0.19 0.79 -7.04
C PHE A 105 1.57 0.11 -7.07
N ASP A 106 1.88 -0.70 -6.04
CA ASP A 106 2.96 -1.67 -6.13
C ASP A 106 2.74 -2.59 -7.34
N VAL A 107 3.82 -3.09 -7.95
CA VAL A 107 3.70 -3.98 -9.10
C VAL A 107 3.12 -5.34 -8.73
N HIS A 108 3.24 -5.74 -7.46
CA HIS A 108 2.67 -6.96 -6.92
C HIS A 108 1.28 -6.69 -6.32
N HIS A 109 0.39 -7.65 -6.44
CA HIS A 109 -0.92 -7.55 -5.78
C HIS A 109 -0.78 -7.63 -4.26
N GLY A 110 -1.34 -6.67 -3.53
CA GLY A 110 -1.37 -6.64 -2.06
C GLY A 110 -2.41 -7.61 -1.49
N ASN A 111 -2.12 -8.90 -1.58
CA ASN A 111 -3.01 -9.96 -1.10
C ASN A 111 -3.33 -9.87 0.39
N GLY A 112 -2.40 -9.38 1.21
CA GLY A 112 -2.61 -9.17 2.64
C GLY A 112 -3.66 -8.11 2.93
N THR A 113 -3.57 -6.97 2.27
CA THR A 113 -4.58 -5.90 2.39
C THR A 113 -5.95 -6.39 1.89
N GLN A 114 -5.98 -7.13 0.77
CA GLN A 114 -7.20 -7.75 0.27
C GLN A 114 -7.80 -8.74 1.27
N ASP A 115 -6.99 -9.64 1.85
CA ASP A 115 -7.42 -10.63 2.85
C ASP A 115 -8.05 -9.95 4.07
N ILE A 116 -7.36 -8.97 4.65
CA ILE A 116 -7.78 -8.24 5.86
C ILE A 116 -9.13 -7.55 5.66
N PHE A 117 -9.41 -7.05 4.46
CA PHE A 117 -10.63 -6.27 4.18
C PHE A 117 -11.66 -7.00 3.31
N TRP A 118 -11.48 -8.30 3.06
CA TRP A 118 -12.35 -9.08 2.18
C TRP A 118 -13.85 -8.97 2.52
N ALA A 119 -14.17 -9.06 3.82
CA ALA A 119 -15.55 -9.01 4.33
C ALA A 119 -15.91 -7.66 4.99
N ASP A 120 -15.15 -6.61 4.76
CA ASP A 120 -15.35 -5.32 5.43
C ASP A 120 -15.75 -4.20 4.48
N LYS A 121 -17.06 -3.92 4.43
CA LYS A 121 -17.62 -2.84 3.61
C LYS A 121 -17.16 -1.43 3.97
N SER A 122 -16.51 -1.24 5.12
CA SER A 122 -16.04 0.08 5.57
C SER A 122 -14.67 0.47 5.00
N VAL A 123 -13.97 -0.48 4.36
CA VAL A 123 -12.70 -0.22 3.70
C VAL A 123 -12.76 -0.69 2.26
N MET A 124 -12.44 0.21 1.32
CA MET A 124 -12.24 -0.14 -0.08
C MET A 124 -10.75 -0.37 -0.34
N TYR A 125 -10.41 -1.50 -0.95
CA TYR A 125 -9.09 -1.77 -1.48
C TYR A 125 -9.10 -1.69 -2.99
N CYS A 126 -8.17 -0.91 -3.56
CA CYS A 126 -8.00 -0.77 -5.01
C CYS A 126 -6.54 -1.05 -5.37
N SER A 127 -6.30 -1.90 -6.36
CA SER A 127 -4.95 -2.25 -6.78
C SER A 127 -4.78 -2.24 -8.29
N THR A 128 -3.64 -1.66 -8.75
CA THR A 128 -3.06 -1.97 -10.06
C THR A 128 -1.80 -2.78 -9.84
N HIS A 129 -1.65 -3.89 -10.52
CA HIS A 129 -0.52 -4.80 -10.38
C HIS A 129 -0.29 -5.59 -11.67
N GLN A 130 0.89 -6.13 -11.86
CA GLN A 130 1.15 -7.02 -13.00
C GLN A 130 0.49 -8.39 -12.78
N MET A 131 -0.16 -8.92 -13.81
CA MET A 131 -0.71 -10.27 -13.80
C MET A 131 -0.48 -10.96 -15.15
N PRO A 132 0.11 -12.18 -15.20
CA PRO A 132 0.53 -13.00 -14.05
C PRO A 132 1.83 -12.50 -13.38
N LEU A 133 1.86 -12.51 -12.07
CA LEU A 133 3.04 -12.26 -11.22
C LEU A 133 2.75 -12.81 -9.81
N PHE A 134 3.78 -12.88 -8.93
CA PHE A 134 3.59 -13.12 -7.49
C PHE A 134 2.57 -12.10 -6.93
N PRO A 135 1.70 -12.48 -5.99
CA PRO A 135 1.50 -13.80 -5.37
C PRO A 135 0.53 -14.71 -6.16
N GLY A 136 0.04 -14.30 -7.33
CA GLY A 136 -0.90 -15.06 -8.15
C GLY A 136 -2.38 -14.81 -7.85
N THR A 137 -2.68 -13.81 -7.02
CA THR A 137 -4.02 -13.29 -6.71
C THR A 137 -4.24 -11.93 -7.39
N GLY A 138 -5.41 -11.33 -7.20
CA GLY A 138 -5.73 -10.00 -7.75
C GLY A 138 -6.48 -10.05 -9.09
N ALA A 139 -7.14 -11.15 -9.40
CA ALA A 139 -7.98 -11.21 -10.60
C ALA A 139 -9.15 -10.21 -10.48
N THR A 140 -9.59 -9.65 -11.62
CA THR A 140 -10.72 -8.69 -11.68
C THR A 140 -12.01 -9.23 -11.05
N GLY A 141 -12.16 -10.57 -10.99
CA GLY A 141 -13.29 -11.24 -10.36
C GLY A 141 -13.22 -11.32 -8.83
N GLU A 142 -12.08 -11.03 -8.22
CA GLU A 142 -11.90 -10.98 -6.77
C GLU A 142 -12.40 -9.60 -6.27
N ARG A 143 -13.63 -9.57 -5.73
CA ARG A 143 -14.36 -8.33 -5.46
C ARG A 143 -14.68 -8.11 -3.97
N GLY A 144 -14.34 -9.07 -3.09
CA GLY A 144 -14.76 -9.07 -1.69
C GLY A 144 -16.27 -9.33 -1.52
N GLU A 145 -16.71 -9.48 -0.29
CA GLU A 145 -18.13 -9.78 0.01
C GLU A 145 -19.08 -8.58 -0.24
N HIS A 146 -18.51 -7.38 -0.36
CA HIS A 146 -19.29 -6.13 -0.47
C HIS A 146 -18.93 -5.31 -1.72
N ASP A 147 -18.35 -5.92 -2.75
CA ASP A 147 -17.80 -5.20 -3.91
C ASP A 147 -16.80 -4.08 -3.51
N ASN A 148 -16.13 -4.27 -2.40
CA ASN A 148 -15.17 -3.32 -1.83
C ASN A 148 -13.72 -3.57 -2.26
N ILE A 149 -13.46 -4.62 -3.05
CA ILE A 149 -12.16 -4.93 -3.64
C ILE A 149 -12.23 -4.62 -5.14
N VAL A 150 -11.28 -3.82 -5.62
CA VAL A 150 -11.22 -3.36 -7.03
C VAL A 150 -9.82 -3.65 -7.58
N ASN A 151 -9.70 -4.78 -8.27
CA ASN A 151 -8.47 -5.21 -8.93
C ASN A 151 -8.46 -4.80 -10.41
N ALA A 152 -7.42 -4.08 -10.83
CA ALA A 152 -7.19 -3.65 -12.19
C ALA A 152 -5.81 -4.16 -12.69
N PRO A 153 -5.69 -5.48 -12.98
CA PRO A 153 -4.44 -6.09 -13.39
C PRO A 153 -3.95 -5.54 -14.73
N LEU A 154 -2.63 -5.41 -14.85
CA LEU A 154 -1.90 -4.99 -16.04
C LEU A 154 -1.12 -6.18 -16.61
N ALA A 155 -1.00 -6.27 -17.92
CA ALA A 155 -0.19 -7.30 -18.57
C ALA A 155 1.32 -6.94 -18.46
N PRO A 156 2.22 -7.93 -18.49
CA PRO A 156 3.63 -7.66 -18.69
C PRO A 156 3.85 -6.70 -19.87
N GLU A 157 4.84 -5.82 -19.78
CA GLU A 157 5.17 -4.76 -20.75
C GLU A 157 4.16 -3.59 -20.83
N ASP A 158 3.04 -3.63 -20.11
CA ASP A 158 2.16 -2.46 -20.03
C ASP A 158 2.90 -1.26 -19.40
N GLY A 159 2.68 -0.08 -19.97
CA GLY A 159 3.30 1.17 -19.53
C GLY A 159 2.27 2.22 -19.13
N SER A 160 2.71 3.48 -19.12
CA SER A 160 1.97 4.66 -18.67
C SER A 160 0.52 4.72 -19.17
N ALA A 161 0.28 4.47 -20.46
CA ALA A 161 -1.06 4.59 -21.04
C ALA A 161 -2.06 3.61 -20.43
N LYS A 162 -1.65 2.35 -20.22
CA LYS A 162 -2.50 1.32 -19.64
C LYS A 162 -2.70 1.53 -18.14
N PHE A 163 -1.64 1.88 -17.42
CA PHE A 163 -1.69 2.22 -16.01
C PHE A 163 -2.66 3.40 -15.75
N ARG A 164 -2.52 4.49 -16.49
CA ARG A 164 -3.41 5.66 -16.35
C ARG A 164 -4.84 5.33 -16.71
N ALA A 165 -5.07 4.56 -17.77
CA ALA A 165 -6.41 4.10 -18.16
C ALA A 165 -7.05 3.21 -17.08
N ALA A 166 -6.29 2.34 -16.40
CA ALA A 166 -6.78 1.53 -15.28
C ALA A 166 -7.25 2.41 -14.12
N PHE A 167 -6.49 3.45 -13.78
CA PHE A 167 -6.91 4.44 -12.78
C PHE A 167 -8.13 5.23 -13.22
N GLU A 168 -8.12 5.83 -14.41
CA GLU A 168 -9.20 6.72 -14.89
C GLU A 168 -10.52 5.99 -15.12
N ASN A 169 -10.47 4.76 -15.63
CA ASN A 169 -11.68 4.02 -16.01
C ASN A 169 -12.20 3.07 -14.92
N THR A 170 -11.35 2.69 -13.95
CA THR A 170 -11.73 1.68 -12.95
C THR A 170 -11.55 2.21 -11.52
N ILE A 171 -10.33 2.57 -11.11
CA ILE A 171 -10.03 2.86 -9.71
C ILE A 171 -10.67 4.16 -9.25
N LEU A 172 -10.42 5.28 -9.93
CA LEU A 172 -10.94 6.59 -9.51
C LEU A 172 -12.48 6.68 -9.50
N PRO A 173 -13.22 6.09 -10.48
CA PRO A 173 -14.68 6.06 -10.41
C PRO A 173 -15.22 5.29 -9.19
N ASN A 174 -14.63 4.13 -8.86
CA ASN A 174 -15.04 3.34 -7.69
C ASN A 174 -14.73 4.09 -6.39
N LEU A 175 -13.54 4.66 -6.25
CA LEU A 175 -13.17 5.49 -5.10
C LEU A 175 -14.09 6.70 -4.93
N SER A 176 -14.42 7.38 -6.03
CA SER A 176 -15.33 8.54 -6.01
C SER A 176 -16.72 8.14 -5.51
N LYS A 177 -17.25 7.00 -5.98
CA LYS A 177 -18.54 6.44 -5.53
C LYS A 177 -18.50 6.01 -4.07
N PHE A 178 -17.41 5.39 -3.62
CA PHE A 178 -17.22 4.96 -2.24
C PHE A 178 -17.09 6.15 -1.28
N SER A 179 -16.52 7.26 -1.75
CA SER A 179 -16.35 8.50 -0.99
C SER A 179 -15.65 8.29 0.35
N PRO A 180 -14.36 7.88 0.35
CA PRO A 180 -13.59 7.65 1.57
C PRO A 180 -13.36 8.95 2.35
N GLU A 181 -13.23 8.83 3.66
CA GLU A 181 -12.89 9.92 4.58
C GLU A 181 -11.38 10.02 4.87
N LEU A 182 -10.64 8.98 4.48
CA LEU A 182 -9.18 8.89 4.50
C LEU A 182 -8.73 8.03 3.32
N ILE A 183 -7.71 8.47 2.59
CA ILE A 183 -7.02 7.67 1.58
C ILE A 183 -5.66 7.24 2.13
N ILE A 184 -5.39 5.93 2.11
CA ILE A 184 -4.08 5.36 2.38
C ILE A 184 -3.50 4.89 1.04
N ILE A 185 -2.24 5.13 0.81
CA ILE A 185 -1.53 4.71 -0.39
C ILE A 185 -0.48 3.66 0.01
N SER A 186 -0.62 2.43 -0.50
CA SER A 186 0.47 1.47 -0.57
C SER A 186 1.32 1.83 -1.77
N ALA A 187 2.43 2.53 -1.51
CA ALA A 187 3.28 3.14 -2.51
C ALA A 187 4.49 2.26 -2.82
N GLY A 188 4.32 1.30 -3.71
CA GLY A 188 5.39 0.56 -4.35
C GLY A 188 5.90 1.29 -5.59
N PHE A 189 7.19 1.19 -5.85
CA PHE A 189 7.84 1.83 -7.00
C PHE A 189 8.52 0.83 -7.92
N ASP A 190 8.22 -0.45 -7.73
CA ASP A 190 8.73 -1.60 -8.50
C ASP A 190 7.98 -1.85 -9.82
N ALA A 191 6.91 -1.12 -10.10
CA ALA A 191 6.32 -1.02 -11.44
C ALA A 191 7.18 -0.17 -12.41
N HIS A 192 8.26 0.46 -11.93
CA HIS A 192 9.17 1.25 -12.76
C HIS A 192 9.95 0.36 -13.73
N HIS A 193 10.11 0.79 -15.00
CA HIS A 193 10.74 0.02 -16.09
C HIS A 193 12.16 -0.50 -15.80
N ARG A 194 12.83 0.00 -14.77
CA ARG A 194 14.17 -0.44 -14.34
C ARG A 194 14.13 -1.53 -13.28
N ASP A 195 12.96 -1.82 -12.72
CA ASP A 195 12.88 -2.76 -11.61
C ASP A 195 13.15 -4.20 -12.07
N PRO A 196 13.99 -4.96 -11.35
CA PRO A 196 14.36 -6.31 -11.77
C PRO A 196 13.33 -7.38 -11.44
N LEU A 197 12.30 -7.08 -10.62
CA LEU A 197 11.35 -8.08 -10.13
C LEU A 197 10.07 -8.18 -10.97
N ALA A 198 9.86 -7.26 -11.92
CA ALA A 198 8.67 -7.24 -12.75
C ALA A 198 8.97 -6.72 -14.16
N SER A 199 7.93 -6.63 -15.00
CA SER A 199 8.07 -6.27 -16.42
C SER A 199 7.14 -5.13 -16.82
N LEU A 200 6.57 -4.36 -15.87
CA LEU A 200 5.84 -3.15 -16.23
C LEU A 200 6.82 -2.04 -16.65
N ASN A 201 6.32 -1.13 -17.50
CA ASN A 201 7.14 -0.08 -18.08
C ASN A 201 6.69 1.32 -17.63
N LEU A 202 6.44 1.49 -16.31
CA LEU A 202 6.16 2.81 -15.75
C LEU A 202 7.43 3.66 -15.65
N LYS A 203 7.22 4.97 -15.62
CA LYS A 203 8.25 5.97 -15.42
C LYS A 203 7.96 6.78 -14.15
N ALA A 204 8.95 7.48 -13.64
CA ALA A 204 8.81 8.30 -12.44
C ALA A 204 7.62 9.28 -12.50
N GLU A 205 7.34 9.87 -13.67
CA GLU A 205 6.21 10.77 -13.86
C GLU A 205 4.83 10.13 -13.64
N ASP A 206 4.71 8.80 -13.80
CA ASP A 206 3.45 8.09 -13.58
C ASP A 206 3.09 8.03 -12.09
N PHE A 207 4.09 7.86 -11.23
CA PHE A 207 3.89 7.90 -9.78
C PHE A 207 3.52 9.30 -9.28
N GLY A 208 4.12 10.35 -9.85
CA GLY A 208 3.70 11.73 -9.59
C GLY A 208 2.27 12.00 -10.09
N TRP A 209 1.93 11.50 -11.28
CA TRP A 209 0.60 11.65 -11.86
C TRP A 209 -0.50 10.98 -11.00
N VAL A 210 -0.32 9.71 -10.63
CA VAL A 210 -1.30 8.99 -9.81
C VAL A 210 -1.47 9.63 -8.44
N THR A 211 -0.37 10.10 -7.84
CA THR A 211 -0.39 10.81 -6.56
C THR A 211 -1.26 12.06 -6.64
N ARG A 212 -1.07 12.89 -7.67
CA ARG A 212 -1.93 14.08 -7.89
C ARG A 212 -3.40 13.73 -8.08
N LYS A 213 -3.71 12.66 -8.84
CA LYS A 213 -5.10 12.19 -9.01
C LYS A 213 -5.75 11.76 -7.69
N LEU A 214 -4.97 11.11 -6.82
CA LEU A 214 -5.45 10.71 -5.50
C LEU A 214 -5.60 11.92 -4.56
N MET A 215 -4.71 12.91 -4.65
CA MET A 215 -4.86 14.17 -3.92
C MET A 215 -6.11 14.94 -4.36
N ASP A 216 -6.34 15.07 -5.67
CA ASP A 216 -7.57 15.70 -6.22
C ASP A 216 -8.84 14.98 -5.73
N LEU A 217 -8.79 13.66 -5.58
CA LEU A 217 -9.90 12.88 -5.02
C LEU A 217 -10.04 13.13 -3.51
N ALA A 218 -8.93 13.10 -2.77
CA ALA A 218 -8.91 13.34 -1.32
C ALA A 218 -9.47 14.72 -0.97
N ASP A 219 -9.17 15.75 -1.75
CA ASP A 219 -9.71 17.09 -1.56
C ASP A 219 -11.24 17.11 -1.65
N ARG A 220 -11.82 16.30 -2.56
CA ARG A 220 -13.27 16.24 -2.75
C ARG A 220 -14.01 15.34 -1.75
N THR A 221 -13.34 14.31 -1.22
CA THR A 221 -14.01 13.26 -0.42
C THR A 221 -13.50 13.14 1.00
N ALA A 222 -12.20 13.35 1.20
CA ALA A 222 -11.48 13.08 2.44
C ALA A 222 -10.95 14.36 3.13
N GLY A 223 -11.33 15.55 2.68
CA GLY A 223 -10.78 16.81 3.21
C GLY A 223 -9.26 16.91 3.07
N GLY A 224 -8.70 16.39 1.98
CA GLY A 224 -7.26 16.37 1.68
C GLY A 224 -6.44 15.32 2.45
N ARG A 225 -7.06 14.45 3.24
CA ARG A 225 -6.36 13.50 4.12
C ARG A 225 -5.78 12.32 3.35
N ILE A 226 -4.44 12.23 3.34
CA ILE A 226 -3.68 11.14 2.73
C ILE A 226 -2.57 10.67 3.67
N VAL A 227 -2.47 9.36 3.85
CA VAL A 227 -1.31 8.67 4.44
C VAL A 227 -0.72 7.76 3.38
N SER A 228 0.55 7.93 3.03
CA SER A 228 1.26 7.05 2.09
C SER A 228 2.30 6.23 2.85
N VAL A 229 2.40 4.94 2.56
CA VAL A 229 3.39 4.02 3.13
C VAL A 229 4.20 3.40 2.01
N LEU A 230 5.52 3.31 2.20
CA LEU A 230 6.43 2.69 1.23
C LEU A 230 6.23 1.17 1.22
N GLU A 231 6.11 0.60 0.03
CA GLU A 231 6.11 -0.84 -0.21
C GLU A 231 7.38 -1.27 -0.98
N GLY A 232 7.24 -1.84 -2.18
CA GLY A 232 8.33 -2.29 -3.02
C GLY A 232 9.09 -1.19 -3.78
N GLY A 233 10.12 -1.61 -4.50
CA GLY A 233 11.03 -0.81 -5.30
C GLY A 233 12.47 -1.23 -5.08
N TYR A 234 13.07 -1.90 -6.09
CA TYR A 234 14.31 -2.67 -5.94
C TYR A 234 15.45 -2.19 -6.86
N ASP A 235 15.17 -1.43 -7.92
CA ASP A 235 16.18 -0.62 -8.62
C ASP A 235 16.36 0.72 -7.90
N LEU A 236 17.56 0.98 -7.38
CA LEU A 236 17.80 2.18 -6.55
C LEU A 236 17.60 3.49 -7.31
N GLN A 237 17.88 3.53 -8.62
CA GLN A 237 17.67 4.73 -9.41
C GLN A 237 16.17 4.93 -9.72
N GLY A 238 15.46 3.86 -10.11
CA GLY A 238 14.02 3.87 -10.30
C GLY A 238 13.28 4.28 -9.03
N LEU A 239 13.66 3.71 -7.88
CA LEU A 239 13.10 4.06 -6.58
C LEU A 239 13.33 5.55 -6.25
N LYS A 240 14.56 6.04 -6.42
CA LYS A 240 14.90 7.44 -6.14
C LYS A 240 14.07 8.42 -6.98
N GLU A 241 13.98 8.18 -8.29
CA GLU A 241 13.26 9.05 -9.21
C GLU A 241 11.75 9.03 -8.94
N SER A 242 11.20 7.84 -8.71
CA SER A 242 9.77 7.63 -8.47
C SER A 242 9.33 8.19 -7.12
N VAL A 243 10.09 7.96 -6.05
CA VAL A 243 9.83 8.56 -4.72
C VAL A 243 9.93 10.08 -4.80
N ALA A 244 10.92 10.63 -5.52
CA ALA A 244 11.02 12.08 -5.70
C ALA A 244 9.78 12.67 -6.38
N ALA A 245 9.27 12.01 -7.43
CA ALA A 245 8.05 12.43 -8.13
C ALA A 245 6.80 12.33 -7.24
N HIS A 246 6.67 11.24 -6.48
CA HIS A 246 5.59 11.03 -5.51
C HIS A 246 5.59 12.10 -4.41
N VAL A 247 6.73 12.29 -3.74
CA VAL A 247 6.86 13.27 -2.65
C VAL A 247 6.68 14.71 -3.17
N SER A 248 7.23 15.05 -4.34
CA SER A 248 7.01 16.36 -4.96
C SER A 248 5.52 16.63 -5.21
N ALA A 249 4.78 15.61 -5.67
CA ALA A 249 3.33 15.72 -5.83
C ALA A 249 2.63 15.95 -4.49
N LEU A 250 2.94 15.17 -3.44
CA LEU A 250 2.39 15.35 -2.09
C LEU A 250 2.67 16.75 -1.51
N MET A 251 3.81 17.34 -1.85
CA MET A 251 4.17 18.71 -1.45
C MET A 251 3.44 19.80 -2.26
N GLY A 252 2.61 19.42 -3.25
CA GLY A 252 1.91 20.35 -4.11
C GLY A 252 2.81 21.03 -5.15
N SER A 253 4.01 20.52 -5.39
CA SER A 253 4.91 21.03 -6.41
C SER A 253 4.43 20.63 -7.79
N ALA A 254 4.22 21.59 -8.70
CA ALA A 254 4.02 21.32 -10.11
C ALA A 254 5.33 20.76 -10.69
N SER A 255 5.31 19.55 -11.23
CA SER A 255 6.42 18.97 -11.99
C SER A 255 6.29 19.32 -13.47
#